data_0a98a24aa4bc23da694a9aa68e10d00f
#
_entry.id   0a98a24aa4bc23da694a9aa68e10d00f
#
_cell.length_a   1.000
_cell.length_b   1.000
_cell.length_c   1.000
_cell.angle_alpha   90.00
_cell.angle_beta   90.00
_cell.angle_gamma   90.00
#
_symmetry.space_group_name_H-M   'P 1'
#
loop_
_entity.id
_entity.type
_entity.pdbx_description
1 polymer ?
#
loop_
_entity_poly.entity_id
_entity_poly.type
_entity_poly.pdbx_seq_one_letter_code
_entity_poly.pdbx_strand_id
1 'polypeptide(L)'
;MLLCTYIFFIFVILIFNLKEIYNTKHKNKTKRMKKITSFLISLCIVLGFSEVQSEIKLTTSLELGSDFTFYPKPVASDGKVIVDWGDGTKKEYNVDGMWNKKVNGTQVGDTIRIFSPMQTFDCSDAHVTSVTIIDEPDLTLLDCYNNEIERTNLDISGALNLEILNCYNNPKLLFLNLSAHKKLTTLDCRHDKSDKSDPDDKGGITTIILPSEGSELENITAYNNDISSIDFSGCPNLRYINLEGNALMDINVLSLTNLRKLDIRKNHISNLDVSKNTALEKLYCDDNALTELNVFANTELMDLVLSLIHISEPTRLLSIS
;
A
#
# COMPACT_ATOMS: atom_id res chain seq x y z
N MET A 1 13.15 -24.76 -19.10
CA MET A 1 12.37 -23.75 -18.33
C MET A 1 11.04 -24.31 -17.86
N LEU A 2 10.15 -24.81 -18.72
CA LEU A 2 8.84 -25.39 -18.32
C LEU A 2 8.90 -26.57 -17.33
N LEU A 3 9.95 -27.40 -17.39
CA LEU A 3 10.10 -28.56 -16.48
C LEU A 3 10.45 -28.13 -15.03
N CYS A 4 11.23 -27.08 -14.87
CA CYS A 4 11.59 -26.53 -13.55
C CYS A 4 10.41 -25.88 -12.84
N THR A 5 9.56 -25.13 -13.57
CA THR A 5 8.33 -24.56 -13.02
C THR A 5 7.33 -25.64 -12.60
N TYR A 6 7.23 -26.73 -13.35
CA TYR A 6 6.35 -27.85 -13.02
C TYR A 6 6.82 -28.61 -11.76
N ILE A 7 8.12 -28.81 -11.62
CA ILE A 7 8.73 -29.45 -10.43
C ILE A 7 8.55 -28.53 -9.20
N PHE A 8 8.73 -27.22 -9.34
CA PHE A 8 8.50 -26.24 -8.27
C PHE A 8 7.03 -26.27 -7.81
N PHE A 9 6.06 -26.29 -8.74
CA PHE A 9 4.63 -26.37 -8.42
C PHE A 9 4.27 -27.67 -7.69
N ILE A 10 4.83 -28.80 -8.12
CA ILE A 10 4.64 -30.09 -7.42
C ILE A 10 5.26 -30.04 -6.02
N PHE A 11 6.39 -29.38 -5.84
CA PHE A 11 7.08 -29.26 -4.56
C PHE A 11 6.31 -28.37 -3.57
N VAL A 12 5.76 -27.24 -4.05
CA VAL A 12 4.90 -26.36 -3.26
C VAL A 12 3.61 -27.08 -2.84
N ILE A 13 2.97 -27.83 -3.74
CA ILE A 13 1.78 -28.63 -3.44
C ILE A 13 2.11 -29.75 -2.44
N LEU A 14 3.26 -30.38 -2.52
CA LEU A 14 3.71 -31.39 -1.56
C LEU A 14 3.97 -30.79 -0.17
N ILE A 15 4.56 -29.59 -0.09
CA ILE A 15 4.76 -28.87 1.18
C ILE A 15 3.41 -28.46 1.79
N PHE A 16 2.47 -27.96 0.98
CA PHE A 16 1.10 -27.62 1.44
C PHE A 16 0.35 -28.83 1.93
N ASN A 17 0.36 -29.94 1.20
CA ASN A 17 -0.31 -31.18 1.60
C ASN A 17 0.34 -31.82 2.84
N LEU A 18 1.66 -31.72 2.99
CA LEU A 18 2.37 -32.16 4.19
C LEU A 18 2.02 -31.28 5.40
N LYS A 19 1.77 -29.97 5.21
CA LYS A 19 1.34 -29.06 6.26
C LYS A 19 -0.09 -29.34 6.73
N GLU A 20 -1.01 -29.69 5.83
CA GLU A 20 -2.39 -30.08 6.16
C GLU A 20 -2.46 -31.45 6.87
N ILE A 21 -1.74 -32.46 6.37
CA ILE A 21 -1.67 -33.78 7.00
C ILE A 21 -1.01 -33.70 8.39
N TYR A 22 -0.19 -32.68 8.62
CA TYR A 22 0.57 -32.50 9.85
C TYR A 22 -0.20 -31.78 10.94
N ASN A 23 -1.09 -30.86 10.61
CA ASN A 23 -1.91 -30.15 11.60
C ASN A 23 -2.94 -31.03 12.28
N THR A 24 -3.17 -32.23 11.78
CA THR A 24 -4.17 -33.16 12.33
C THR A 24 -3.68 -34.15 13.40
N LYS A 25 -2.39 -34.27 13.67
CA LYS A 25 -1.86 -35.21 14.72
C LYS A 25 -0.54 -34.75 15.39
N HIS A 26 -0.64 -34.39 16.71
CA HIS A 26 0.37 -34.43 17.78
C HIS A 26 1.43 -33.33 18.04
N LYS A 27 1.46 -32.91 19.34
CA LYS A 27 2.29 -31.85 19.98
C LYS A 27 3.82 -32.07 20.07
N ASN A 28 4.39 -33.18 19.62
CA ASN A 28 5.85 -33.47 19.80
C ASN A 28 6.70 -33.35 18.52
N LYS A 29 6.29 -32.57 17.56
CA LYS A 29 6.81 -32.62 16.18
C LYS A 29 7.60 -31.40 15.70
N THR A 30 7.68 -30.30 16.46
CA THR A 30 8.37 -29.04 16.07
C THR A 30 9.86 -29.27 15.74
N LYS A 31 10.53 -30.17 16.47
CA LYS A 31 11.95 -30.46 16.23
C LYS A 31 12.20 -31.28 14.96
N ARG A 32 11.22 -32.10 14.56
CA ARG A 32 11.28 -32.92 13.33
C ARG A 32 10.94 -32.08 12.11
N MET A 33 10.02 -31.12 12.25
CA MET A 33 9.68 -30.16 11.20
C MET A 33 10.86 -29.24 10.85
N LYS A 34 11.53 -28.67 11.87
CA LYS A 34 12.74 -27.87 11.64
C LYS A 34 13.82 -28.63 10.87
N LYS A 35 13.98 -29.92 11.14
CA LYS A 35 14.94 -30.78 10.41
C LYS A 35 14.50 -31.03 8.95
N ILE A 36 13.19 -31.26 8.71
CA ILE A 36 12.66 -31.46 7.36
C ILE A 36 12.74 -30.17 6.55
N THR A 37 12.40 -29.03 7.12
CA THR A 37 12.53 -27.71 6.47
C THR A 37 14.00 -27.41 6.14
N SER A 38 14.91 -27.65 7.11
CA SER A 38 16.36 -27.46 6.87
C SER A 38 16.90 -28.42 5.80
N PHE A 39 16.43 -29.68 5.74
CA PHE A 39 16.80 -30.61 4.70
C PHE A 39 16.26 -30.21 3.32
N LEU A 40 15.01 -29.70 3.25
CA LEU A 40 14.40 -29.22 2.01
C LEU A 40 15.12 -27.97 1.50
N ILE A 41 15.48 -27.05 2.38
CA ILE A 41 16.28 -25.85 2.03
C ILE A 41 17.65 -26.28 1.49
N SER A 42 18.34 -27.21 2.19
CA SER A 42 19.63 -27.76 1.69
C SER A 42 19.49 -28.48 0.35
N LEU A 43 18.39 -29.18 0.13
CA LEU A 43 18.13 -29.86 -1.15
C LEU A 43 17.86 -28.87 -2.28
N CYS A 44 17.15 -27.76 -2.00
CA CYS A 44 16.95 -26.66 -2.97
C CYS A 44 18.30 -26.03 -3.36
N ILE A 45 19.19 -25.78 -2.42
CA ILE A 45 20.54 -25.25 -2.65
C ILE A 45 21.36 -26.21 -3.53
N VAL A 46 21.31 -27.49 -3.24
CA VAL A 46 22.04 -28.55 -4.01
C VAL A 46 21.48 -28.69 -5.43
N LEU A 47 20.17 -28.43 -5.63
CA LEU A 47 19.51 -28.46 -6.94
C LEU A 47 19.69 -27.16 -7.74
N GLY A 48 20.44 -26.19 -7.22
CA GLY A 48 20.68 -24.90 -7.88
C GLY A 48 19.51 -23.93 -7.85
N PHE A 49 18.52 -24.18 -6.98
CA PHE A 49 17.52 -23.17 -6.64
C PHE A 49 18.18 -22.20 -5.67
N SER A 50 18.57 -21.01 -6.13
CA SER A 50 18.92 -19.93 -5.23
C SER A 50 17.67 -19.59 -4.40
N GLU A 51 17.81 -19.55 -3.09
CA GLU A 51 16.82 -18.89 -2.22
C GLU A 51 16.60 -17.49 -2.79
N VAL A 52 15.33 -17.11 -3.01
CA VAL A 52 15.02 -15.72 -3.34
C VAL A 52 15.45 -14.93 -2.12
N GLN A 53 16.49 -14.14 -2.28
CA GLN A 53 17.00 -13.31 -1.20
C GLN A 53 16.12 -12.07 -1.13
N SER A 54 15.69 -11.72 0.09
CA SER A 54 15.09 -10.43 0.38
C SER A 54 15.91 -9.29 -0.23
N GLU A 55 15.28 -8.45 -1.03
CA GLU A 55 15.94 -7.36 -1.73
C GLU A 55 14.98 -6.20 -1.99
N ILE A 56 15.40 -4.98 -1.65
CA ILE A 56 14.75 -3.75 -2.08
C ILE A 56 15.64 -3.08 -3.11
N LYS A 57 15.09 -2.76 -4.28
CA LYS A 57 15.77 -2.04 -5.36
C LYS A 57 15.17 -0.65 -5.52
N LEU A 58 16.04 0.34 -5.59
CA LEU A 58 15.67 1.74 -5.82
C LEU A 58 16.41 2.27 -7.04
N THR A 59 15.74 3.04 -7.86
CA THR A 59 16.37 3.95 -8.81
C THR A 59 16.02 5.38 -8.45
N THR A 60 16.88 6.33 -8.77
CA THR A 60 16.69 7.75 -8.44
C THR A 60 16.90 8.64 -9.66
N SER A 61 16.43 9.89 -9.60
CA SER A 61 16.75 10.92 -10.58
C SER A 61 18.03 11.69 -10.24
N LEU A 62 18.72 11.34 -9.15
CA LEU A 62 19.96 11.95 -8.74
C LEU A 62 21.09 11.64 -9.74
N GLU A 63 22.01 12.61 -9.92
CA GLU A 63 23.23 12.38 -10.68
C GLU A 63 24.14 11.37 -9.96
N LEU A 64 24.88 10.56 -10.71
CA LEU A 64 25.87 9.64 -10.16
C LEU A 64 26.93 10.44 -9.36
N GLY A 65 27.27 9.94 -8.19
CA GLY A 65 28.13 10.64 -7.24
C GLY A 65 27.39 11.47 -6.19
N SER A 66 26.04 11.55 -6.29
CA SER A 66 25.22 12.22 -5.27
C SER A 66 25.05 11.36 -4.02
N ASP A 67 24.88 12.01 -2.89
CA ASP A 67 24.55 11.35 -1.63
C ASP A 67 23.07 10.95 -1.61
N PHE A 68 22.80 9.72 -1.18
CA PHE A 68 21.47 9.17 -0.99
C PHE A 68 21.27 8.73 0.46
N THR A 69 20.07 8.95 0.99
CA THR A 69 19.73 8.63 2.38
C THR A 69 18.41 7.86 2.45
N PHE A 70 18.34 6.85 3.30
CA PHE A 70 17.10 6.16 3.67
C PHE A 70 17.13 5.71 5.13
N TYR A 71 15.96 5.34 5.67
CA TYR A 71 15.78 4.97 7.07
C TYR A 71 15.21 3.54 7.16
N PRO A 72 16.08 2.54 7.33
CA PRO A 72 15.66 1.15 7.44
C PRO A 72 15.44 0.76 8.89
N LYS A 73 14.50 -0.17 9.13
CA LYS A 73 14.42 -0.95 10.35
C LYS A 73 14.52 -2.43 10.00
N PRO A 74 15.69 -3.04 10.08
CA PRO A 74 15.86 -4.43 9.76
C PRO A 74 15.16 -5.34 10.78
N VAL A 75 14.78 -6.54 10.33
CA VAL A 75 14.21 -7.60 11.18
C VAL A 75 15.27 -8.15 12.15
N ALA A 76 16.52 -8.24 11.68
CA ALA A 76 17.60 -8.79 12.48
C ALA A 76 17.96 -7.88 13.66
N SER A 77 18.06 -8.48 14.85
CA SER A 77 18.32 -7.77 16.11
C SER A 77 19.73 -7.18 16.21
N ASP A 78 20.66 -7.57 15.31
CA ASP A 78 21.99 -7.00 15.21
C ASP A 78 22.02 -5.65 14.47
N GLY A 79 20.89 -5.25 13.91
CA GLY A 79 20.72 -3.96 13.23
C GLY A 79 21.53 -3.81 11.96
N LYS A 80 21.94 -4.91 11.32
CA LYS A 80 22.75 -4.87 10.11
C LYS A 80 21.94 -4.65 8.86
N VAL A 81 22.41 -3.71 8.03
CA VAL A 81 21.86 -3.42 6.70
C VAL A 81 22.98 -3.54 5.67
N ILE A 82 22.75 -4.34 4.64
CA ILE A 82 23.71 -4.56 3.55
C ILE A 82 23.22 -3.81 2.33
N VAL A 83 24.04 -2.93 1.80
CA VAL A 83 23.72 -2.05 0.67
C VAL A 83 24.77 -2.16 -0.43
N ASP A 84 24.31 -2.26 -1.66
CA ASP A 84 25.08 -2.04 -2.87
C ASP A 84 24.61 -0.72 -3.50
N TRP A 85 25.53 0.25 -3.59
CA TRP A 85 25.24 1.59 -4.11
C TRP A 85 25.26 1.67 -5.64
N GLY A 86 25.35 0.52 -6.31
CA GLY A 86 25.28 0.39 -7.77
C GLY A 86 26.59 -0.01 -8.43
N ASP A 87 27.65 -0.31 -7.66
CA ASP A 87 28.94 -0.81 -8.18
C ASP A 87 29.13 -2.34 -8.04
N GLY A 88 28.10 -3.03 -7.51
CA GLY A 88 28.16 -4.47 -7.20
C GLY A 88 28.86 -4.77 -5.88
N THR A 89 29.36 -3.76 -5.16
CA THR A 89 30.06 -3.94 -3.88
C THR A 89 29.10 -3.82 -2.70
N LYS A 90 28.94 -4.90 -1.95
CA LYS A 90 28.11 -4.92 -0.75
C LYS A 90 28.83 -4.30 0.44
N LYS A 91 28.25 -3.25 1.03
CA LYS A 91 28.74 -2.59 2.26
C LYS A 91 27.77 -2.84 3.40
N GLU A 92 28.30 -3.12 4.59
CA GLU A 92 27.52 -3.33 5.81
C GLU A 92 27.42 -2.03 6.59
N TYR A 93 26.21 -1.73 7.08
CA TYR A 93 25.87 -0.60 7.95
C TYR A 93 25.22 -1.13 9.22
N ASN A 94 25.47 -0.49 10.36
CA ASN A 94 24.82 -0.84 11.63
C ASN A 94 23.86 0.27 12.03
N VAL A 95 22.58 -0.05 12.17
CA VAL A 95 21.50 0.89 12.49
C VAL A 95 20.87 0.65 13.88
N ASP A 96 21.42 -0.25 14.69
CA ASP A 96 21.03 -0.57 16.09
C ASP A 96 19.49 -0.73 16.31
N GLY A 97 18.73 -1.03 15.26
CA GLY A 97 17.29 -1.26 15.32
C GLY A 97 16.42 -0.07 15.75
N MET A 98 16.99 1.14 15.89
CA MET A 98 16.24 2.34 16.26
C MET A 98 15.59 3.03 15.05
N TRP A 99 14.41 3.62 15.25
CA TRP A 99 13.56 4.28 14.25
C TRP A 99 14.22 5.43 13.47
N ASN A 100 15.32 6.00 13.95
CA ASN A 100 15.89 7.26 13.43
C ASN A 100 17.29 7.09 12.86
N LYS A 101 17.79 5.88 12.70
CA LYS A 101 19.12 5.71 12.12
C LYS A 101 19.04 5.64 10.62
N LYS A 102 19.64 6.64 10.00
CA LYS A 102 19.76 6.73 8.56
C LYS A 102 20.97 5.93 8.07
N VAL A 103 20.82 5.36 6.88
CA VAL A 103 21.91 4.87 6.06
C VAL A 103 22.19 5.89 4.98
N ASN A 104 23.43 6.39 4.95
CA ASN A 104 23.89 7.32 3.91
C ASN A 104 24.98 6.66 3.08
N GLY A 105 24.96 6.94 1.79
CA GLY A 105 26.03 6.56 0.88
C GLY A 105 25.94 7.33 -0.42
N THR A 106 26.99 7.23 -1.20
CA THR A 106 27.08 7.88 -2.50
C THR A 106 26.60 6.89 -3.56
N GLN A 107 25.59 7.26 -4.34
CA GLN A 107 25.11 6.47 -5.46
C GLN A 107 26.18 6.45 -6.57
N VAL A 108 26.61 5.28 -6.97
CA VAL A 108 27.66 5.08 -7.99
C VAL A 108 27.19 4.35 -9.24
N GLY A 109 25.94 3.85 -9.22
CA GLY A 109 25.31 3.21 -10.37
C GLY A 109 23.80 3.49 -10.39
N ASP A 110 23.11 3.03 -11.44
CA ASP A 110 21.69 3.35 -11.69
C ASP A 110 20.74 2.71 -10.68
N THR A 111 21.16 1.70 -9.93
CA THR A 111 20.30 0.95 -9.01
C THR A 111 21.00 0.77 -7.67
N ILE A 112 20.36 1.25 -6.61
CA ILE A 112 20.73 0.97 -5.22
C ILE A 112 19.98 -0.32 -4.81
N ARG A 113 20.70 -1.25 -4.17
CA ARG A 113 20.14 -2.53 -3.73
C ARG A 113 20.38 -2.74 -2.24
N ILE A 114 19.33 -3.10 -1.53
CA ILE A 114 19.36 -3.39 -0.10
C ILE A 114 18.98 -4.86 0.11
N PHE A 115 19.83 -5.63 0.79
CA PHE A 115 19.73 -7.09 0.89
C PHE A 115 19.38 -7.60 2.29
N SER A 116 18.95 -6.75 3.18
CA SER A 116 18.55 -7.13 4.55
C SER A 116 17.05 -7.14 4.67
N PRO A 117 16.43 -8.19 5.25
CA PRO A 117 14.99 -8.20 5.52
C PRO A 117 14.59 -7.01 6.39
N MET A 118 13.54 -6.29 6.00
CA MET A 118 13.07 -5.07 6.65
C MET A 118 11.75 -5.27 7.35
N GLN A 119 11.59 -4.68 8.54
CA GLN A 119 10.31 -4.50 9.20
C GLN A 119 9.63 -3.21 8.74
N THR A 120 10.40 -2.13 8.63
CA THR A 120 9.96 -0.86 8.06
C THR A 120 11.02 -0.30 7.14
N PHE A 121 10.58 0.39 6.10
CA PHE A 121 11.48 1.01 5.14
C PHE A 121 10.95 2.40 4.75
N ASP A 122 11.81 3.41 4.90
CA ASP A 122 11.50 4.79 4.55
C ASP A 122 12.57 5.33 3.60
N CYS A 123 12.15 5.65 2.39
CA CYS A 123 12.92 6.32 1.35
C CYS A 123 12.20 7.60 0.85
N SER A 124 11.45 8.26 1.73
CA SER A 124 10.78 9.52 1.43
C SER A 124 11.75 10.66 1.18
N ASP A 125 11.32 11.66 0.43
CA ASP A 125 12.11 12.88 0.12
C ASP A 125 13.51 12.58 -0.49
N ALA A 126 13.62 11.52 -1.32
CA ALA A 126 14.91 10.97 -1.74
C ALA A 126 15.10 10.89 -3.27
N HIS A 127 14.24 11.59 -4.04
CA HIS A 127 14.29 11.60 -5.51
C HIS A 127 14.22 10.19 -6.14
N VAL A 128 13.48 9.28 -5.50
CA VAL A 128 13.29 7.91 -5.99
C VAL A 128 12.36 7.90 -7.19
N THR A 129 12.75 7.23 -8.27
CA THR A 129 11.97 7.06 -9.51
C THR A 129 11.37 5.67 -9.66
N SER A 130 11.91 4.68 -8.94
CA SER A 130 11.29 3.35 -8.81
C SER A 130 11.60 2.68 -7.49
N VAL A 131 10.65 1.88 -7.02
CA VAL A 131 10.80 0.97 -5.87
C VAL A 131 10.37 -0.41 -6.33
N THR A 132 11.23 -1.41 -6.13
CA THR A 132 10.89 -2.83 -6.36
C THR A 132 11.24 -3.62 -5.11
N ILE A 133 10.24 -4.28 -4.54
CA ILE A 133 10.39 -5.10 -3.33
C ILE A 133 10.30 -6.58 -3.70
N ILE A 134 11.32 -7.34 -3.31
CA ILE A 134 11.44 -8.76 -3.62
C ILE A 134 11.56 -9.55 -2.32
N ASP A 135 10.57 -10.40 -2.05
CA ASP A 135 10.53 -11.32 -0.91
C ASP A 135 10.83 -10.67 0.46
N GLU A 136 10.02 -9.63 0.79
CA GLU A 136 10.04 -8.92 2.07
C GLU A 136 8.81 -9.25 2.93
N PRO A 137 8.67 -10.49 3.42
CA PRO A 137 7.46 -10.92 4.11
C PRO A 137 7.28 -10.26 5.49
N ASP A 138 8.33 -9.67 6.04
CA ASP A 138 8.28 -9.00 7.34
C ASP A 138 8.05 -7.49 7.23
N LEU A 139 8.00 -6.94 6.01
CA LEU A 139 7.78 -5.52 5.78
C LEU A 139 6.32 -5.16 6.08
N THR A 140 6.11 -4.34 7.10
CA THR A 140 4.78 -3.88 7.54
C THR A 140 4.52 -2.41 7.24
N LEU A 141 5.57 -1.59 7.08
CA LEU A 141 5.45 -0.17 6.75
C LEU A 141 6.43 0.21 5.64
N LEU A 142 5.89 0.85 4.60
CA LEU A 142 6.65 1.47 3.53
C LEU A 142 6.31 2.95 3.41
N ASP A 143 7.30 3.81 3.63
CA ASP A 143 7.27 5.25 3.36
C ASP A 143 8.09 5.55 2.11
N CYS A 144 7.43 5.97 1.04
CA CYS A 144 8.06 6.38 -0.21
C CYS A 144 7.43 7.65 -0.79
N TYR A 145 6.90 8.50 0.08
CA TYR A 145 6.25 9.76 -0.29
C TYR A 145 7.26 10.84 -0.71
N ASN A 146 6.77 11.92 -1.33
CA ASN A 146 7.57 13.03 -1.83
C ASN A 146 8.73 12.56 -2.73
N ASN A 147 8.42 11.75 -3.72
CA ASN A 147 9.38 11.20 -4.66
C ASN A 147 8.90 11.40 -6.11
N GLU A 148 9.63 10.87 -7.05
CA GLU A 148 9.37 10.97 -8.48
C GLU A 148 9.04 9.58 -9.08
N ILE A 149 8.41 8.71 -8.29
CA ILE A 149 8.08 7.34 -8.73
C ILE A 149 7.20 7.41 -9.97
N GLU A 150 7.66 6.75 -11.05
CA GLU A 150 7.04 6.88 -12.35
C GLU A 150 5.99 5.79 -12.58
N ARG A 151 4.85 6.19 -13.15
CA ARG A 151 3.77 5.35 -13.70
C ARG A 151 3.43 4.11 -12.88
N THR A 152 4.09 2.98 -13.16
CA THR A 152 3.88 1.67 -12.53
C THR A 152 5.12 1.20 -11.78
N ASN A 153 6.08 2.07 -11.50
CA ASN A 153 7.39 1.73 -10.96
C ASN A 153 7.40 1.59 -9.42
N LEU A 154 6.23 1.44 -8.80
CA LEU A 154 6.07 1.00 -7.42
C LEU A 154 5.64 -0.47 -7.41
N ASP A 155 6.60 -1.38 -7.43
CA ASP A 155 6.36 -2.82 -7.34
C ASP A 155 6.59 -3.30 -5.90
N ILE A 156 5.48 -3.48 -5.19
CA ILE A 156 5.45 -3.94 -3.79
C ILE A 156 4.98 -5.40 -3.67
N SER A 157 4.94 -6.14 -4.79
CA SER A 157 4.42 -7.51 -4.84
C SER A 157 5.14 -8.49 -3.90
N GLY A 158 6.38 -8.18 -3.50
CA GLY A 158 7.15 -8.96 -2.51
C GLY A 158 6.81 -8.66 -1.06
N ALA A 159 5.95 -7.65 -0.74
CA ALA A 159 5.63 -7.21 0.61
C ALA A 159 4.17 -7.52 0.98
N LEU A 160 3.76 -8.78 0.96
CA LEU A 160 2.35 -9.18 1.12
C LEU A 160 1.77 -8.97 2.52
N ASN A 161 2.60 -8.73 3.53
CA ASN A 161 2.18 -8.40 4.89
C ASN A 161 2.23 -6.92 5.21
N LEU A 162 2.34 -6.07 4.18
CA LEU A 162 2.33 -4.62 4.35
C LEU A 162 1.02 -4.17 5.00
N GLU A 163 1.13 -3.42 6.11
CA GLU A 163 0.02 -2.87 6.89
C GLU A 163 -0.20 -1.38 6.60
N ILE A 164 0.89 -0.64 6.32
CA ILE A 164 0.85 0.80 6.05
C ILE A 164 1.66 1.09 4.79
N LEU A 165 1.03 1.77 3.84
CA LEU A 165 1.67 2.31 2.64
C LEU A 165 1.45 3.82 2.56
N ASN A 166 2.54 4.58 2.62
CA ASN A 166 2.56 6.02 2.38
C ASN A 166 3.36 6.30 1.10
N CYS A 167 2.66 6.55 0.01
CA CYS A 167 3.24 6.85 -1.29
C CYS A 167 2.72 8.18 -1.86
N TYR A 168 2.28 9.10 -0.99
CA TYR A 168 1.72 10.38 -1.40
C TYR A 168 2.78 11.29 -2.05
N ASN A 169 2.32 12.29 -2.80
CA ASN A 169 3.20 13.21 -3.53
C ASN A 169 4.22 12.49 -4.43
N ASN A 170 3.71 11.56 -5.24
CA ASN A 170 4.42 10.98 -6.35
C ASN A 170 3.65 11.35 -7.64
N PRO A 171 3.84 12.56 -8.21
CA PRO A 171 2.98 13.11 -9.25
C PRO A 171 2.99 12.29 -10.55
N LYS A 172 4.05 11.53 -10.79
CA LYS A 172 4.19 10.67 -11.97
C LYS A 172 3.65 9.25 -11.76
N LEU A 173 3.25 8.88 -10.53
CA LEU A 173 2.67 7.56 -10.21
C LEU A 173 1.21 7.54 -10.68
N LEU A 174 0.89 6.69 -11.67
CA LEU A 174 -0.43 6.65 -12.29
C LEU A 174 -1.26 5.43 -11.86
N PHE A 175 -0.61 4.38 -11.40
CA PHE A 175 -1.25 3.10 -11.17
C PHE A 175 -0.74 2.45 -9.88
N LEU A 176 -1.67 1.96 -9.06
CA LEU A 176 -1.37 1.28 -7.80
C LEU A 176 -2.14 -0.04 -7.72
N ASN A 177 -1.42 -1.16 -7.74
CA ASN A 177 -2.01 -2.49 -7.62
C ASN A 177 -1.83 -3.06 -6.21
N LEU A 178 -2.90 -3.06 -5.43
CA LEU A 178 -2.97 -3.59 -4.07
C LEU A 178 -3.79 -4.87 -3.96
N SER A 179 -4.14 -5.51 -5.08
CA SER A 179 -5.06 -6.67 -5.11
C SER A 179 -4.60 -7.85 -4.24
N ALA A 180 -3.30 -7.99 -4.00
CA ALA A 180 -2.72 -9.03 -3.15
C ALA A 180 -2.50 -8.60 -1.68
N HIS A 181 -2.59 -7.29 -1.36
CA HIS A 181 -2.21 -6.72 -0.06
C HIS A 181 -3.39 -6.70 0.93
N LYS A 182 -3.84 -7.88 1.33
CA LYS A 182 -5.03 -8.04 2.21
C LYS A 182 -4.80 -7.54 3.64
N LYS A 183 -3.55 -7.45 4.08
CA LYS A 183 -3.15 -6.97 5.41
C LYS A 183 -3.06 -5.44 5.52
N LEU A 184 -3.13 -4.76 4.40
CA LEU A 184 -3.07 -3.30 4.38
C LEU A 184 -4.24 -2.72 5.17
N THR A 185 -3.95 -1.92 6.19
CA THR A 185 -4.92 -1.21 7.04
C THR A 185 -5.01 0.26 6.69
N THR A 186 -3.91 0.85 6.22
CA THR A 186 -3.83 2.28 5.89
C THR A 186 -3.11 2.50 4.57
N LEU A 187 -3.77 3.23 3.68
CA LEU A 187 -3.25 3.73 2.43
C LEU A 187 -3.28 5.25 2.42
N ASP A 188 -2.12 5.88 2.25
CA ASP A 188 -2.00 7.30 1.95
C ASP A 188 -1.27 7.47 0.62
N CYS A 189 -2.03 7.85 -0.40
CA CYS A 189 -1.54 8.11 -1.75
C CYS A 189 -2.09 9.43 -2.30
N ARG A 190 -2.40 10.38 -1.42
CA ARG A 190 -2.85 11.73 -1.78
C ARG A 190 -1.81 12.47 -2.60
N HIS A 191 -2.26 13.47 -3.32
CA HIS A 191 -1.39 14.40 -4.02
C HIS A 191 -1.64 15.83 -3.54
N ASP A 192 -0.64 16.41 -2.90
CA ASP A 192 -0.70 17.81 -2.47
C ASP A 192 -0.32 18.68 -3.68
N LYS A 193 -1.34 19.09 -4.46
CA LYS A 193 -1.19 20.03 -5.59
C LYS A 193 -0.79 21.42 -5.05
N SER A 194 0.43 21.52 -4.52
CA SER A 194 0.90 22.78 -3.94
C SER A 194 1.35 23.79 -4.98
N ASP A 195 1.71 23.33 -6.17
CA ASP A 195 2.12 24.20 -7.27
C ASP A 195 1.20 24.09 -8.51
N LYS A 196 0.12 24.88 -8.49
CA LYS A 196 -0.78 25.02 -9.66
C LYS A 196 -0.09 25.62 -10.90
N SER A 197 1.15 26.07 -10.79
CA SER A 197 1.91 26.68 -11.87
C SER A 197 2.78 25.68 -12.64
N ASP A 198 2.99 24.47 -12.12
CA ASP A 198 3.70 23.42 -12.83
C ASP A 198 2.77 22.75 -13.86
N PRO A 199 3.00 22.96 -15.17
CA PRO A 199 2.19 22.32 -16.21
C PRO A 199 2.39 20.80 -16.26
N ASP A 200 3.44 20.26 -15.64
CA ASP A 200 3.73 18.85 -15.56
C ASP A 200 3.12 18.20 -14.28
N ASP A 201 2.67 19.02 -13.31
CA ASP A 201 1.90 18.59 -12.14
C ASP A 201 0.42 18.30 -12.47
N LYS A 202 0.19 17.72 -13.66
CA LYS A 202 -1.14 17.29 -14.16
C LYS A 202 -1.39 15.83 -13.88
N GLY A 203 -0.75 15.28 -12.91
CA GLY A 203 -0.84 13.88 -12.68
C GLY A 203 -1.27 13.57 -11.27
N GLY A 204 -1.54 12.37 -11.10
CA GLY A 204 -1.87 11.67 -9.89
C GLY A 204 -2.34 10.31 -10.29
N ILE A 205 -2.61 9.51 -9.31
CA ILE A 205 -3.09 8.16 -9.53
C ILE A 205 -4.43 8.20 -10.26
N THR A 206 -4.50 7.47 -11.37
CA THR A 206 -5.74 7.30 -12.15
C THR A 206 -6.47 6.02 -11.78
N THR A 207 -5.72 5.02 -11.29
CA THR A 207 -6.26 3.68 -11.02
C THR A 207 -5.64 3.08 -9.76
N ILE A 208 -6.50 2.66 -8.83
CA ILE A 208 -6.15 1.85 -7.67
C ILE A 208 -6.93 0.54 -7.77
N ILE A 209 -6.21 -0.59 -7.73
CA ILE A 209 -6.82 -1.92 -7.65
C ILE A 209 -6.70 -2.39 -6.19
N LEU A 210 -7.84 -2.50 -5.51
CA LEU A 210 -7.94 -3.02 -4.15
C LEU A 210 -8.18 -4.54 -4.16
N PRO A 211 -7.96 -5.25 -3.03
CA PRO A 211 -8.34 -6.65 -2.90
C PRO A 211 -9.84 -6.85 -3.16
N SER A 212 -10.20 -7.87 -3.92
CA SER A 212 -11.61 -8.22 -4.22
C SER A 212 -12.33 -8.89 -3.04
N GLU A 213 -11.56 -9.34 -2.02
CA GLU A 213 -12.08 -9.98 -0.82
C GLU A 213 -11.06 -9.99 0.33
N GLY A 214 -11.55 -9.99 1.56
CA GLY A 214 -10.75 -10.23 2.76
C GLY A 214 -9.72 -9.14 3.06
N SER A 215 -9.96 -7.91 2.64
CA SER A 215 -9.11 -6.76 2.95
C SER A 215 -9.30 -6.30 4.39
N GLU A 216 -8.19 -6.00 5.07
CA GLU A 216 -8.17 -5.40 6.41
C GLU A 216 -8.15 -3.86 6.34
N LEU A 217 -8.32 -3.25 5.17
CA LEU A 217 -8.21 -1.81 4.94
C LEU A 217 -9.27 -1.03 5.71
N GLU A 218 -8.82 -0.12 6.57
CA GLU A 218 -9.64 0.76 7.39
C GLU A 218 -9.62 2.22 6.91
N ASN A 219 -8.48 2.67 6.36
CA ASN A 219 -8.25 4.06 6.02
C ASN A 219 -7.70 4.21 4.60
N ILE A 220 -8.35 5.05 3.79
CA ILE A 220 -7.85 5.48 2.48
C ILE A 220 -7.81 7.00 2.44
N THR A 221 -6.64 7.56 2.16
CA THR A 221 -6.43 8.97 1.84
C THR A 221 -5.84 9.06 0.43
N ALA A 222 -6.66 9.47 -0.54
CA ALA A 222 -6.30 9.53 -1.95
C ALA A 222 -6.84 10.81 -2.62
N TYR A 223 -6.87 11.90 -1.89
CA TYR A 223 -7.38 13.18 -2.42
C TYR A 223 -6.42 13.80 -3.44
N ASN A 224 -6.98 14.67 -4.31
CA ASN A 224 -6.27 15.39 -5.36
C ASN A 224 -5.49 14.48 -6.32
N ASN A 225 -6.13 13.39 -6.75
CA ASN A 225 -5.66 12.50 -7.82
C ASN A 225 -6.59 12.61 -9.05
N ASP A 226 -6.47 11.72 -10.01
CA ASP A 226 -7.31 11.64 -11.20
C ASP A 226 -8.12 10.33 -11.25
N ILE A 227 -8.51 9.82 -10.07
CA ILE A 227 -9.26 8.56 -9.93
C ILE A 227 -10.67 8.76 -10.48
N SER A 228 -11.03 7.97 -11.51
CA SER A 228 -12.37 8.00 -12.12
C SER A 228 -13.33 6.93 -11.59
N SER A 229 -12.79 5.87 -11.00
CA SER A 229 -13.56 4.80 -10.36
C SER A 229 -12.72 4.05 -9.34
N ILE A 230 -13.36 3.47 -8.32
CA ILE A 230 -12.72 2.62 -7.33
C ILE A 230 -13.73 1.59 -6.80
N ASP A 231 -13.32 0.32 -6.68
CA ASP A 231 -14.17 -0.76 -6.18
C ASP A 231 -13.80 -1.09 -4.73
N PHE A 232 -14.74 -0.88 -3.83
CA PHE A 232 -14.62 -1.17 -2.39
C PHE A 232 -15.23 -2.51 -1.97
N SER A 233 -15.74 -3.31 -2.90
CA SER A 233 -16.48 -4.54 -2.59
C SER A 233 -15.72 -5.52 -1.70
N GLY A 234 -14.39 -5.54 -1.81
CA GLY A 234 -13.50 -6.38 -1.01
C GLY A 234 -13.03 -5.79 0.32
N CYS A 235 -13.46 -4.56 0.68
CA CYS A 235 -12.91 -3.79 1.80
C CYS A 235 -13.97 -3.45 2.87
N PRO A 236 -14.61 -4.43 3.52
CA PRO A 236 -15.75 -4.20 4.43
C PRO A 236 -15.37 -3.47 5.73
N ASN A 237 -14.07 -3.37 6.04
CA ASN A 237 -13.57 -2.74 7.27
C ASN A 237 -13.33 -1.24 7.13
N LEU A 238 -13.54 -0.65 5.96
CA LEU A 238 -13.31 0.78 5.73
C LEU A 238 -14.14 1.64 6.65
N ARG A 239 -13.46 2.58 7.32
CA ARG A 239 -13.99 3.56 8.26
C ARG A 239 -13.81 5.00 7.79
N TYR A 240 -12.68 5.27 7.12
CA TYR A 240 -12.31 6.61 6.69
C TYR A 240 -11.89 6.60 5.23
N ILE A 241 -12.63 7.34 4.41
CA ILE A 241 -12.36 7.51 2.98
C ILE A 241 -12.25 9.00 2.70
N ASN A 242 -11.12 9.42 2.12
CA ASN A 242 -10.95 10.74 1.56
C ASN A 242 -10.52 10.63 0.09
N LEU A 243 -11.44 11.01 -0.80
CA LEU A 243 -11.31 11.04 -2.26
C LEU A 243 -11.62 12.44 -2.82
N GLU A 244 -11.47 13.49 -2.00
CA GLU A 244 -11.66 14.87 -2.45
C GLU A 244 -10.80 15.18 -3.69
N GLY A 245 -11.36 15.92 -4.65
CA GLY A 245 -10.61 16.43 -5.79
C GLY A 245 -10.13 15.32 -6.74
N ASN A 246 -11.00 14.39 -7.06
CA ASN A 246 -10.80 13.33 -8.05
C ASN A 246 -11.75 13.51 -9.26
N ALA A 247 -11.83 12.50 -10.12
CA ALA A 247 -12.67 12.50 -11.34
C ALA A 247 -13.83 11.49 -11.24
N LEU A 248 -14.32 11.18 -10.02
CA LEU A 248 -15.38 10.19 -9.81
C LEU A 248 -16.71 10.68 -10.37
N MET A 249 -17.38 9.86 -11.19
CA MET A 249 -18.74 10.11 -11.66
C MET A 249 -19.79 9.39 -10.82
N ASP A 250 -19.41 8.31 -10.16
CA ASP A 250 -20.20 7.53 -9.22
C ASP A 250 -19.30 6.94 -8.13
N ILE A 251 -19.91 6.46 -7.05
CA ILE A 251 -19.24 5.72 -5.98
C ILE A 251 -20.24 4.77 -5.31
N ASN A 252 -19.83 3.50 -5.15
CA ASN A 252 -20.63 2.53 -4.41
C ASN A 252 -20.02 2.26 -3.03
N VAL A 253 -20.71 2.72 -1.98
CA VAL A 253 -20.31 2.55 -0.58
C VAL A 253 -21.26 1.66 0.22
N LEU A 254 -22.26 1.02 -0.42
CA LEU A 254 -23.33 0.26 0.25
C LEU A 254 -22.80 -0.94 1.07
N SER A 255 -21.67 -1.54 0.69
CA SER A 255 -21.04 -2.63 1.45
C SER A 255 -20.29 -2.17 2.69
N LEU A 256 -20.03 -0.85 2.83
CA LEU A 256 -19.16 -0.29 3.86
C LEU A 256 -19.98 0.10 5.12
N THR A 257 -20.53 -0.88 5.81
CA THR A 257 -21.41 -0.64 6.98
C THR A 257 -20.68 -0.05 8.18
N ASN A 258 -19.34 -0.10 8.22
CA ASN A 258 -18.50 0.49 9.27
C ASN A 258 -18.02 1.91 8.94
N LEU A 259 -18.41 2.47 7.79
CA LEU A 259 -17.93 3.76 7.31
C LEU A 259 -18.39 4.87 8.26
N ARG A 260 -17.42 5.66 8.77
CA ARG A 260 -17.64 6.78 9.68
C ARG A 260 -17.43 8.13 9.03
N LYS A 261 -16.47 8.22 8.12
CA LYS A 261 -16.19 9.46 7.37
C LYS A 261 -16.07 9.17 5.89
N LEU A 262 -16.83 9.92 5.10
CA LEU A 262 -16.73 9.94 3.64
C LEU A 262 -16.50 11.37 3.18
N ASP A 263 -15.38 11.62 2.52
CA ASP A 263 -15.05 12.89 1.89
C ASP A 263 -14.86 12.65 0.39
N ILE A 264 -15.80 13.14 -0.40
CA ILE A 264 -15.87 13.02 -1.86
C ILE A 264 -16.07 14.37 -2.52
N ARG A 265 -15.73 15.45 -1.84
CA ARG A 265 -15.82 16.80 -2.37
C ARG A 265 -15.07 16.94 -3.69
N LYS A 266 -15.48 17.91 -4.52
CA LYS A 266 -14.79 18.23 -5.78
C LYS A 266 -14.60 17.02 -6.68
N ASN A 267 -15.72 16.35 -6.97
CA ASN A 267 -15.83 15.24 -7.92
C ASN A 267 -16.97 15.53 -8.92
N HIS A 268 -17.42 14.55 -9.67
CA HIS A 268 -18.51 14.69 -10.66
C HIS A 268 -19.69 13.77 -10.34
N ILE A 269 -19.85 13.40 -9.07
CA ILE A 269 -20.85 12.42 -8.61
C ILE A 269 -22.25 13.04 -8.74
N SER A 270 -23.14 12.35 -9.45
CA SER A 270 -24.52 12.79 -9.66
C SER A 270 -25.53 12.05 -8.80
N ASN A 271 -25.18 10.89 -8.24
CA ASN A 271 -26.01 10.10 -7.33
C ASN A 271 -25.16 9.49 -6.22
N LEU A 272 -25.68 9.54 -4.97
CA LEU A 272 -25.00 8.97 -3.81
C LEU A 272 -26.03 8.26 -2.92
N ASP A 273 -25.85 6.95 -2.75
CA ASP A 273 -26.64 6.16 -1.81
C ASP A 273 -25.80 5.76 -0.60
N VAL A 274 -26.14 6.35 0.55
CA VAL A 274 -25.53 6.08 1.86
C VAL A 274 -26.47 5.34 2.81
N SER A 275 -27.56 4.78 2.31
CA SER A 275 -28.63 4.15 3.11
C SER A 275 -28.17 2.97 3.97
N LYS A 276 -27.04 2.34 3.64
CA LYS A 276 -26.46 1.23 4.42
C LYS A 276 -25.34 1.66 5.37
N ASN A 277 -24.87 2.90 5.26
CA ASN A 277 -23.76 3.42 6.05
C ASN A 277 -24.28 4.05 7.36
N THR A 278 -24.96 3.25 8.17
CA THR A 278 -25.66 3.76 9.37
C THR A 278 -24.71 4.27 10.46
N ALA A 279 -23.43 3.90 10.41
CA ALA A 279 -22.39 4.39 11.31
C ALA A 279 -21.73 5.70 10.82
N LEU A 280 -22.24 6.32 9.73
CA LEU A 280 -21.64 7.50 9.13
C LEU A 280 -21.82 8.72 10.03
N GLU A 281 -20.69 9.28 10.49
CA GLU A 281 -20.61 10.44 11.38
C GLU A 281 -20.34 11.74 10.59
N LYS A 282 -19.59 11.64 9.48
CA LYS A 282 -19.16 12.80 8.66
C LYS A 282 -19.31 12.51 7.18
N LEU A 283 -20.02 13.39 6.48
CA LEU A 283 -20.21 13.33 5.03
C LEU A 283 -19.89 14.69 4.41
N TYR A 284 -18.87 14.72 3.56
CA TYR A 284 -18.47 15.91 2.80
C TYR A 284 -18.60 15.59 1.31
N CYS A 285 -19.56 16.20 0.64
CA CYS A 285 -19.91 15.92 -0.76
C CYS A 285 -20.27 17.18 -1.56
N ASP A 286 -19.84 18.35 -1.09
CA ASP A 286 -19.94 19.60 -1.84
C ASP A 286 -19.08 19.57 -3.12
N ASP A 287 -19.36 20.50 -4.03
CA ASP A 287 -18.71 20.57 -5.34
C ASP A 287 -18.80 19.26 -6.15
N ASN A 288 -20.02 18.70 -6.22
CA ASN A 288 -20.42 17.55 -7.02
C ASN A 288 -21.63 17.88 -7.90
N ALA A 289 -22.11 16.93 -8.68
CA ALA A 289 -23.32 17.06 -9.51
C ALA A 289 -24.57 16.48 -8.86
N LEU A 290 -24.58 16.34 -7.52
CA LEU A 290 -25.72 15.79 -6.78
C LEU A 290 -26.93 16.73 -6.89
N THR A 291 -28.11 16.19 -7.23
CA THR A 291 -29.37 16.93 -7.24
C THR A 291 -30.24 16.64 -6.03
N GLU A 292 -30.03 15.49 -5.39
CA GLU A 292 -30.71 15.07 -4.17
C GLU A 292 -29.78 14.22 -3.31
N LEU A 293 -30.04 14.15 -2.01
CA LEU A 293 -29.33 13.28 -1.08
C LEU A 293 -30.29 12.83 0.01
N ASN A 294 -30.38 11.51 0.24
CA ASN A 294 -31.15 10.93 1.33
C ASN A 294 -30.22 10.43 2.44
N VAL A 295 -30.27 11.10 3.60
CA VAL A 295 -29.49 10.76 4.80
C VAL A 295 -30.36 10.23 5.94
N PHE A 296 -31.59 9.80 5.63
CA PHE A 296 -32.56 9.35 6.65
C PHE A 296 -32.03 8.20 7.53
N ALA A 297 -31.26 7.28 6.94
CA ALA A 297 -30.71 6.13 7.65
C ALA A 297 -29.44 6.45 8.47
N ASN A 298 -28.83 7.62 8.27
CA ASN A 298 -27.54 7.98 8.84
C ASN A 298 -27.75 8.75 10.17
N THR A 299 -28.28 8.06 11.17
CA THR A 299 -28.69 8.68 12.44
C THR A 299 -27.52 9.18 13.29
N GLU A 300 -26.32 8.70 13.05
CA GLU A 300 -25.09 9.11 13.72
C GLU A 300 -24.41 10.32 13.03
N LEU A 301 -25.01 10.86 11.94
CA LEU A 301 -24.41 11.94 11.17
C LEU A 301 -24.39 13.23 11.97
N MET A 302 -23.19 13.74 12.24
CA MET A 302 -22.92 14.96 13.02
C MET A 302 -22.44 16.12 12.15
N ASP A 303 -21.77 15.80 11.03
CA ASP A 303 -21.13 16.80 10.18
C ASP A 303 -21.47 16.50 8.71
N LEU A 304 -22.17 17.43 8.08
CA LEU A 304 -22.64 17.31 6.70
C LEU A 304 -22.32 18.59 5.94
N VAL A 305 -21.47 18.48 4.93
CA VAL A 305 -21.12 19.58 4.02
C VAL A 305 -21.63 19.29 2.62
N LEU A 306 -22.48 20.17 2.11
CA LEU A 306 -23.16 20.05 0.82
C LEU A 306 -23.03 21.36 0.05
N SER A 307 -22.99 21.29 -1.28
CA SER A 307 -23.38 22.40 -2.15
C SER A 307 -24.91 22.58 -2.14
N LEU A 308 -25.43 23.69 -2.70
CA LEU A 308 -26.86 23.93 -2.82
C LEU A 308 -27.52 22.82 -3.67
N ILE A 309 -28.09 21.81 -2.99
CA ILE A 309 -28.88 20.72 -3.58
C ILE A 309 -30.27 20.69 -2.95
N HIS A 310 -31.24 20.09 -3.63
CA HIS A 310 -32.51 19.75 -3.04
C HIS A 310 -32.34 18.60 -2.04
N ILE A 311 -32.37 18.91 -0.73
CA ILE A 311 -32.40 17.90 0.33
C ILE A 311 -33.84 17.44 0.44
N SER A 312 -34.15 16.17 0.16
CA SER A 312 -35.40 15.56 0.57
C SER A 312 -35.33 15.31 2.08
N GLU A 313 -36.00 16.19 2.86
CA GLU A 313 -35.94 16.16 4.33
C GLU A 313 -36.58 14.92 4.94
N PRO A 314 -35.99 14.40 6.03
CA PRO A 314 -36.69 14.06 7.22
C PRO A 314 -36.65 15.27 8.19
N THR A 315 -37.81 15.65 8.67
CA THR A 315 -38.04 16.72 9.62
C THR A 315 -37.24 16.60 10.92
N ARG A 316 -35.96 16.92 10.89
CA ARG A 316 -35.19 17.30 12.08
C ARG A 316 -33.99 18.16 11.65
N LEU A 317 -34.19 19.45 11.76
CA LEU A 317 -33.12 20.44 11.72
C LEU A 317 -32.07 20.10 12.77
N LEU A 318 -30.93 19.53 12.31
CA LEU A 318 -29.69 19.64 13.06
C LEU A 318 -29.13 21.01 12.73
N SER A 319 -28.84 21.80 13.77
CA SER A 319 -28.30 23.13 13.65
C SER A 319 -27.08 23.15 12.74
N ILE A 320 -27.23 23.83 11.61
CA ILE A 320 -26.16 24.15 10.69
C ILE A 320 -25.39 25.32 11.29
N SER A 321 -24.14 25.15 11.64
CA SER A 321 -23.23 26.25 12.01
C SER A 321 -22.34 26.60 10.80
#